data_e80a30a7bc5f7d51141d1fb84d8d4ec1
#
_entry.id   e80a30a7bc5f7d51141d1fb84d8d4ec1
#
_cell.length_a   1.000
_cell.length_b   1.000
_cell.length_c   1.000
_cell.angle_alpha   90.00
_cell.angle_beta   90.00
_cell.angle_gamma   90.00
#
_symmetry.space_group_name_H-M   'P 1'
#
loop_
_entity.id
_entity.type
_entity.pdbx_description
1 polymer ?
#
loop_
_entity_poly.entity_id
_entity_poly.type
_entity_poly.pdbx_seq_one_letter_code
_entity_poly.pdbx_strand_id
1 'polypeptide(L)'
;MGSIIESCAKAADKVRDICPLVHCITNYVTVNDVANCILAIGASPIMADDIAEAADITSISKALVINMGTLNARTVESMVAAGKKANELGVPVVFDPVGAGASNFRNETAKRILENVKISILRGNLSEMSYLAGLEVSTKGVDTSEADETVSYTHLRAHETGRNL
;
A
#
# COMPACT_ATOMS: atom_id res chain seq x y z
N MET A 1 12.07 -24.84 -12.03
CA MET A 1 11.33 -23.71 -11.42
C MET A 1 11.05 -24.06 -9.97
N GLY A 2 11.57 -23.31 -9.00
CA GLY A 2 11.20 -23.48 -7.58
C GLY A 2 9.72 -23.20 -7.36
N SER A 3 9.10 -23.85 -6.37
CA SER A 3 7.72 -23.59 -6.03
C SER A 3 7.57 -22.14 -5.47
N ILE A 4 6.35 -21.58 -5.52
CA ILE A 4 6.05 -20.26 -4.90
C ILE A 4 6.47 -20.27 -3.43
N ILE A 5 6.25 -21.38 -2.73
CA ILE A 5 6.62 -21.57 -1.33
C ILE A 5 8.13 -21.42 -1.12
N GLU A 6 8.96 -22.03 -1.99
CA GLU A 6 10.42 -21.88 -1.92
C GLU A 6 10.87 -20.44 -2.16
N SER A 7 10.20 -19.74 -3.08
CA SER A 7 10.49 -18.34 -3.36
C SER A 7 10.12 -17.44 -2.17
N CYS A 8 8.98 -17.68 -1.53
CA CYS A 8 8.56 -16.97 -0.33
C CYS A 8 9.51 -17.24 0.85
N ALA A 9 9.93 -18.50 1.06
CA ALA A 9 10.89 -18.85 2.10
C ALA A 9 12.23 -18.12 1.92
N LYS A 10 12.80 -18.15 0.70
CA LYS A 10 14.03 -17.43 0.38
C LYS A 10 13.89 -15.91 0.57
N ALA A 11 12.74 -15.33 0.23
CA ALA A 11 12.49 -13.91 0.45
C ALA A 11 12.45 -13.58 1.95
N ALA A 12 11.79 -14.42 2.77
CA ALA A 12 11.74 -14.24 4.21
C ALA A 12 13.14 -14.34 4.86
N ASP A 13 13.94 -15.32 4.45
CA ASP A 13 15.33 -15.46 4.93
C ASP A 13 16.14 -14.22 4.56
N LYS A 14 16.03 -13.75 3.31
CA LYS A 14 16.74 -12.54 2.87
C LYS A 14 16.33 -11.31 3.67
N VAL A 15 15.04 -11.16 4.03
CA VAL A 15 14.58 -10.06 4.90
C VAL A 15 15.27 -10.12 6.25
N ARG A 16 15.37 -11.29 6.88
CA ARG A 16 16.06 -11.48 8.16
C ARG A 16 17.55 -11.17 8.09
N ASP A 17 18.20 -11.57 7.00
CA ASP A 17 19.64 -11.34 6.79
C ASP A 17 19.99 -9.86 6.66
N ILE A 18 19.16 -9.09 5.94
CA ILE A 18 19.45 -7.67 5.64
C ILE A 18 18.78 -6.69 6.61
N CYS A 19 17.80 -7.16 7.39
CA CYS A 19 17.01 -6.34 8.34
C CYS A 19 16.61 -4.97 7.76
N PRO A 20 15.85 -4.92 6.64
CA PRO A 20 15.61 -3.69 5.90
C PRO A 20 14.77 -2.70 6.70
N LEU A 21 15.11 -1.40 6.62
CA LEU A 21 14.25 -0.34 7.13
C LEU A 21 13.02 -0.19 6.23
N VAL A 22 11.83 -0.22 6.82
CA VAL A 22 10.54 -0.06 6.15
C VAL A 22 9.86 1.19 6.68
N HIS A 23 9.71 2.19 5.82
CA HIS A 23 8.98 3.41 6.16
C HIS A 23 7.48 3.18 5.98
N CYS A 24 6.70 3.48 7.01
CA CYS A 24 5.25 3.31 7.02
C CYS A 24 4.55 4.62 7.35
N ILE A 25 3.83 5.19 6.39
CA ILE A 25 2.82 6.21 6.65
C ILE A 25 1.49 5.48 6.67
N THR A 26 1.03 5.12 7.88
CA THR A 26 -0.07 4.18 8.07
C THR A 26 -1.15 4.72 9.01
N ASN A 27 -2.24 3.98 9.17
CA ASN A 27 -3.34 4.37 10.03
C ASN A 27 -3.02 4.16 11.52
N TYR A 28 -3.59 5.02 12.37
CA TYR A 28 -3.33 4.99 13.81
C TYR A 28 -4.05 3.85 14.56
N VAL A 29 -5.04 3.21 13.93
CA VAL A 29 -5.79 2.11 14.56
C VAL A 29 -4.92 0.87 14.70
N THR A 30 -4.09 0.57 13.68
CA THR A 30 -3.27 -0.64 13.62
C THR A 30 -1.77 -0.35 13.53
N VAL A 31 -1.33 0.88 13.81
CA VAL A 31 0.08 1.27 13.69
C VAL A 31 1.02 0.36 14.49
N ASN A 32 0.64 0.01 15.72
CA ASN A 32 1.42 -0.88 16.57
C ASN A 32 1.47 -2.31 16.02
N ASP A 33 0.37 -2.82 15.50
CA ASP A 33 0.32 -4.15 14.88
C ASP A 33 1.18 -4.21 13.63
N VAL A 34 1.14 -3.17 12.80
CA VAL A 34 2.01 -3.04 11.61
C VAL A 34 3.49 -3.07 12.03
N ALA A 35 3.87 -2.30 13.05
CA ALA A 35 5.24 -2.30 13.56
C ALA A 35 5.66 -3.69 14.04
N ASN A 36 4.82 -4.35 14.86
CA ASN A 36 5.10 -5.68 15.39
C ASN A 36 5.18 -6.75 14.28
N CYS A 37 4.32 -6.70 13.27
CA CYS A 37 4.40 -7.60 12.13
C CYS A 37 5.70 -7.44 11.35
N ILE A 38 6.13 -6.20 11.10
CA ILE A 38 7.39 -5.90 10.40
C ILE A 38 8.59 -6.41 11.22
N LEU A 39 8.59 -6.19 12.53
CA LEU A 39 9.63 -6.73 13.42
C LEU A 39 9.63 -8.27 13.43
N ALA A 40 8.46 -8.89 13.48
CA ALA A 40 8.33 -10.35 13.51
C ALA A 40 8.88 -11.05 12.27
N ILE A 41 8.80 -10.43 11.09
CA ILE A 41 9.40 -10.97 9.86
C ILE A 41 10.89 -10.68 9.74
N GLY A 42 11.48 -9.91 10.66
CA GLY A 42 12.91 -9.59 10.68
C GLY A 42 13.30 -8.27 10.01
N ALA A 43 12.33 -7.41 9.70
CA ALA A 43 12.59 -6.06 9.18
C ALA A 43 12.49 -5.00 10.29
N SER A 44 12.87 -3.77 10.02
CA SER A 44 12.84 -2.64 10.97
C SER A 44 11.81 -1.59 10.53
N PRO A 45 10.71 -1.37 11.28
CA PRO A 45 9.71 -0.37 10.94
C PRO A 45 10.13 1.03 11.39
N ILE A 46 9.73 2.04 10.61
CA ILE A 46 9.76 3.44 11.02
C ILE A 46 8.47 4.13 10.57
N MET A 47 7.81 4.86 11.49
CA MET A 47 6.60 5.62 11.24
C MET A 47 6.94 7.11 11.30
N ALA A 48 7.04 7.76 10.12
CA ALA A 48 7.37 9.16 9.97
C ALA A 48 6.37 9.80 9.01
N ASP A 49 5.36 10.48 9.53
CA ASP A 49 4.26 11.04 8.76
C ASP A 49 4.27 12.57 8.67
N ASP A 50 5.30 13.23 9.22
CA ASP A 50 5.46 14.67 9.07
C ASP A 50 6.14 15.02 7.74
N ILE A 51 5.63 16.06 7.08
CA ILE A 51 6.15 16.54 5.79
C ILE A 51 7.62 16.98 5.88
N ALA A 52 8.06 17.42 7.06
CA ALA A 52 9.44 17.90 7.27
C ALA A 52 10.48 16.77 7.19
N GLU A 53 10.09 15.52 7.44
CA GLU A 53 11.03 14.38 7.47
C GLU A 53 10.65 13.22 6.55
N ALA A 54 9.41 13.14 6.08
CA ALA A 54 8.91 11.97 5.35
C ALA A 54 9.79 11.58 4.14
N ALA A 55 10.27 12.55 3.38
CA ALA A 55 11.16 12.30 2.24
C ALA A 55 12.56 11.81 2.68
N ASP A 56 13.11 12.38 3.75
CA ASP A 56 14.43 12.02 4.27
C ASP A 56 14.42 10.59 4.82
N ILE A 57 13.40 10.23 5.60
CA ILE A 57 13.21 8.89 6.12
C ILE A 57 13.01 7.87 4.98
N THR A 58 12.24 8.23 3.94
CA THR A 58 12.11 7.38 2.75
C THR A 58 13.47 7.17 2.09
N SER A 59 14.34 8.17 2.05
CA SER A 59 15.63 8.09 1.37
C SER A 59 16.58 7.03 1.95
N ILE A 60 16.47 6.73 3.23
CA ILE A 60 17.27 5.71 3.92
C ILE A 60 16.55 4.36 4.03
N SER A 61 15.30 4.28 3.60
CA SER A 61 14.45 3.08 3.69
C SER A 61 14.63 2.16 2.47
N LYS A 62 14.25 0.90 2.63
CA LYS A 62 14.26 -0.13 1.56
C LYS A 62 12.88 -0.44 1.00
N ALA A 63 11.82 0.05 1.66
CA ALA A 63 10.46 0.00 1.20
C ALA A 63 9.65 1.14 1.82
N LEU A 64 8.61 1.59 1.11
CA LEU A 64 7.62 2.56 1.61
C LEU A 64 6.23 1.92 1.59
N VAL A 65 5.52 2.01 2.70
CA VAL A 65 4.11 1.60 2.82
C VAL A 65 3.26 2.83 3.06
N ILE A 66 2.27 3.05 2.21
CA ILE A 66 1.29 4.13 2.31
C ILE A 66 -0.09 3.51 2.53
N ASN A 67 -0.75 3.85 3.64
CA ASN A 67 -2.10 3.39 3.97
C ASN A 67 -2.98 4.59 4.37
N MET A 68 -4.15 4.71 3.74
CA MET A 68 -5.07 5.84 3.92
C MET A 68 -6.11 5.65 5.04
N GLY A 69 -5.91 4.73 5.99
CA GLY A 69 -6.95 4.36 6.97
C GLY A 69 -7.42 5.52 7.85
N THR A 70 -6.53 6.26 8.48
CA THR A 70 -6.82 7.47 9.28
C THR A 70 -6.33 8.72 8.55
N LEU A 71 -6.96 8.98 7.40
CA LEU A 71 -6.54 10.03 6.49
C LEU A 71 -6.78 11.44 7.07
N ASN A 72 -5.79 12.32 6.93
CA ASN A 72 -5.90 13.75 7.19
C ASN A 72 -5.09 14.56 6.18
N ALA A 73 -5.43 15.83 5.98
CA ALA A 73 -4.85 16.67 4.93
C ALA A 73 -3.31 16.79 5.05
N ARG A 74 -2.79 16.83 6.27
CA ARG A 74 -1.34 16.93 6.52
C ARG A 74 -0.60 15.69 6.05
N THR A 75 -1.09 14.49 6.38
CA THR A 75 -0.42 13.24 5.99
C THR A 75 -0.49 12.96 4.50
N VAL A 76 -1.48 13.51 3.78
CA VAL A 76 -1.56 13.40 2.31
C VAL A 76 -0.33 14.01 1.64
N GLU A 77 0.10 15.20 2.08
CA GLU A 77 1.30 15.84 1.55
C GLU A 77 2.55 14.99 1.80
N SER A 78 2.67 14.43 3.00
CA SER A 78 3.77 13.54 3.38
C SER A 78 3.78 12.25 2.54
N MET A 79 2.62 11.63 2.30
CA MET A 79 2.48 10.45 1.45
C MET A 79 2.98 10.72 0.03
N VAL A 80 2.60 11.86 -0.56
CA VAL A 80 3.04 12.23 -1.91
C VAL A 80 4.54 12.53 -1.94
N ALA A 81 5.07 13.28 -0.97
CA ALA A 81 6.48 13.61 -0.89
C ALA A 81 7.36 12.36 -0.72
N ALA A 82 6.98 11.47 0.23
CA ALA A 82 7.64 10.19 0.45
C ALA A 82 7.58 9.30 -0.81
N GLY A 83 6.41 9.20 -1.45
CA GLY A 83 6.21 8.41 -2.66
C GLY A 83 7.07 8.90 -3.83
N LYS A 84 7.15 10.20 -4.05
CA LYS A 84 8.04 10.79 -5.07
C LYS A 84 9.50 10.48 -4.77
N LYS A 85 9.93 10.66 -3.51
CA LYS A 85 11.29 10.33 -3.08
C LYS A 85 11.60 8.85 -3.26
N ALA A 86 10.67 7.96 -2.94
CA ALA A 86 10.82 6.53 -3.18
C ALA A 86 11.03 6.23 -4.67
N ASN A 87 10.24 6.86 -5.54
CA ASN A 87 10.38 6.66 -6.99
C ASN A 87 11.72 7.18 -7.53
N GLU A 88 12.19 8.34 -7.07
CA GLU A 88 13.52 8.89 -7.43
C GLU A 88 14.66 7.90 -7.12
N LEU A 89 14.56 7.20 -6.00
CA LEU A 89 15.59 6.30 -5.49
C LEU A 89 15.36 4.81 -5.86
N GLY A 90 14.28 4.51 -6.57
CA GLY A 90 13.92 3.13 -6.91
C GLY A 90 13.47 2.29 -5.71
N VAL A 91 13.04 2.93 -4.62
CA VAL A 91 12.47 2.27 -3.44
C VAL A 91 11.05 1.79 -3.79
N PRO A 92 10.71 0.51 -3.58
CA PRO A 92 9.38 0.00 -3.86
C PRO A 92 8.32 0.62 -2.95
N VAL A 93 7.14 0.92 -3.54
CA VAL A 93 6.01 1.53 -2.84
C VAL A 93 4.84 0.56 -2.82
N VAL A 94 4.36 0.24 -1.61
CA VAL A 94 3.09 -0.45 -1.38
C VAL A 94 2.04 0.59 -1.04
N PHE A 95 0.90 0.58 -1.75
CA PHE A 95 -0.20 1.49 -1.50
C PHE A 95 -1.48 0.73 -1.15
N ASP A 96 -2.09 1.13 -0.03
CA ASP A 96 -3.35 0.59 0.49
C ASP A 96 -4.38 1.74 0.57
N PRO A 97 -5.26 1.88 -0.45
CA PRO A 97 -6.23 2.96 -0.56
C PRO A 97 -7.47 2.73 0.30
N VAL A 98 -7.30 2.48 1.58
CA VAL A 98 -8.38 2.15 2.53
C VAL A 98 -9.55 3.13 2.42
N GLY A 99 -10.72 2.60 2.10
CA GLY A 99 -11.97 3.35 1.99
C GLY A 99 -12.07 4.21 0.72
N ALA A 100 -11.30 3.91 -0.33
CA ALA A 100 -11.54 4.48 -1.65
C ALA A 100 -12.96 4.14 -2.11
N GLY A 101 -13.68 5.15 -2.61
CA GLY A 101 -15.11 5.07 -2.91
C GLY A 101 -16.03 5.57 -1.78
N ALA A 102 -15.55 5.66 -0.54
CA ALA A 102 -16.39 6.01 0.62
C ALA A 102 -16.60 7.52 0.83
N SER A 103 -15.67 8.37 0.38
CA SER A 103 -15.80 9.83 0.50
C SER A 103 -14.98 10.55 -0.56
N ASN A 104 -15.39 11.79 -0.90
CA ASN A 104 -14.66 12.61 -1.87
C ASN A 104 -13.20 12.83 -1.46
N PHE A 105 -12.93 13.10 -0.19
CA PHE A 105 -11.55 13.30 0.29
C PHE A 105 -10.67 12.08 0.08
N ARG A 106 -11.19 10.86 0.33
CA ARG A 106 -10.46 9.62 0.06
C ARG A 106 -10.26 9.38 -1.42
N ASN A 107 -11.27 9.66 -2.22
CA ASN A 107 -11.25 9.51 -3.66
C ASN A 107 -10.20 10.41 -4.31
N GLU A 108 -10.21 11.70 -3.96
CA GLU A 108 -9.25 12.68 -4.43
C GLU A 108 -7.82 12.35 -3.98
N THR A 109 -7.66 11.86 -2.74
CA THR A 109 -6.36 11.47 -2.22
C THR A 109 -5.82 10.25 -2.94
N ALA A 110 -6.63 9.20 -3.13
CA ALA A 110 -6.21 8.01 -3.87
C ALA A 110 -5.78 8.36 -5.30
N LYS A 111 -6.60 9.17 -5.99
CA LYS A 111 -6.29 9.69 -7.33
C LYS A 111 -4.98 10.47 -7.33
N ARG A 112 -4.82 11.41 -6.40
CA ARG A 112 -3.61 12.23 -6.28
C ARG A 112 -2.34 11.40 -6.06
N ILE A 113 -2.41 10.37 -5.21
CA ILE A 113 -1.28 9.46 -4.98
C ILE A 113 -0.96 8.69 -6.26
N LEU A 114 -1.95 8.09 -6.92
CA LEU A 114 -1.76 7.31 -8.14
C LEU A 114 -1.24 8.13 -9.33
N GLU A 115 -1.60 9.42 -9.42
CA GLU A 115 -1.11 10.32 -10.46
C GLU A 115 0.34 10.78 -10.22
N ASN A 116 0.80 10.82 -8.97
CA ASN A 116 2.09 11.39 -8.60
C ASN A 116 3.14 10.36 -8.19
N VAL A 117 2.73 9.13 -7.87
CA VAL A 117 3.60 8.08 -7.32
C VAL A 117 3.44 6.80 -8.14
N LYS A 118 4.54 6.30 -8.65
CA LYS A 118 4.57 4.97 -9.27
C LYS A 118 4.49 3.91 -8.18
N ILE A 119 3.38 3.18 -8.15
CA ILE A 119 3.11 2.13 -7.16
C ILE A 119 3.68 0.80 -7.63
N SER A 120 4.38 0.10 -6.73
CA SER A 120 4.92 -1.24 -6.99
C SER A 120 3.90 -2.33 -6.67
N ILE A 121 3.14 -2.15 -5.58
CA ILE A 121 2.08 -3.07 -5.15
C ILE A 121 0.88 -2.23 -4.71
N LEU A 122 -0.26 -2.46 -5.33
CA LEU A 122 -1.55 -1.91 -4.92
C LEU A 122 -2.33 -3.00 -4.18
N ARG A 123 -2.69 -2.75 -2.92
CA ARG A 123 -3.41 -3.68 -2.05
C ARG A 123 -4.72 -3.03 -1.61
N GLY A 124 -5.81 -3.74 -1.71
CA GLY A 124 -7.11 -3.28 -1.23
C GLY A 124 -8.13 -4.40 -1.27
N ASN A 125 -9.30 -4.17 -0.69
CA ASN A 125 -10.44 -5.04 -0.86
C ASN A 125 -11.08 -4.84 -2.24
N LEU A 126 -12.07 -5.66 -2.55
CA LEU A 126 -12.70 -5.62 -3.86
C LEU A 126 -13.40 -4.29 -4.15
N SER A 127 -14.11 -3.71 -3.17
CA SER A 127 -14.79 -2.41 -3.32
C SER A 127 -13.82 -1.30 -3.69
N GLU A 128 -12.68 -1.23 -2.99
CA GLU A 128 -11.62 -0.25 -3.22
C GLU A 128 -11.02 -0.40 -4.63
N MET A 129 -10.71 -1.66 -5.00
CA MET A 129 -10.15 -1.95 -6.33
C MET A 129 -11.15 -1.66 -7.46
N SER A 130 -12.41 -2.03 -7.29
CA SER A 130 -13.47 -1.75 -8.28
C SER A 130 -13.69 -0.25 -8.45
N TYR A 131 -13.70 0.51 -7.35
CA TYR A 131 -13.79 1.96 -7.42
C TYR A 131 -12.61 2.56 -8.22
N LEU A 132 -11.39 2.16 -7.91
CA LEU A 132 -10.20 2.65 -8.62
C LEU A 132 -10.16 2.23 -10.09
N ALA A 133 -10.80 1.11 -10.44
CA ALA A 133 -10.98 0.67 -11.83
C ALA A 133 -12.10 1.40 -12.56
N GLY A 134 -12.84 2.30 -11.90
CA GLY A 134 -13.98 3.04 -12.49
C GLY A 134 -15.24 2.21 -12.61
N LEU A 135 -15.38 1.11 -11.86
CA LEU A 135 -16.58 0.28 -11.82
C LEU A 135 -17.56 0.85 -10.79
N GLU A 136 -18.87 0.78 -11.11
CA GLU A 136 -19.91 1.15 -10.12
C GLU A 136 -19.98 0.09 -9.01
N VAL A 137 -19.72 0.50 -7.78
CA VAL A 137 -19.74 -0.39 -6.60
C VAL A 137 -20.46 0.28 -5.44
N SER A 138 -21.24 -0.50 -4.71
CA SER A 138 -21.82 -0.08 -3.44
C SER A 138 -20.76 -0.28 -2.34
N THR A 139 -20.18 0.80 -1.84
CA THR A 139 -19.20 0.73 -0.75
C THR A 139 -19.88 0.78 0.62
N LYS A 140 -19.62 -0.23 1.45
CA LYS A 140 -19.97 -0.25 2.88
C LYS A 140 -18.69 -0.14 3.71
N GLY A 141 -18.15 1.07 3.86
CA GLY A 141 -16.99 1.29 4.72
C GLY A 141 -15.74 0.50 4.29
N VAL A 142 -15.15 -0.24 5.22
CA VAL A 142 -13.91 -1.03 5.02
C VAL A 142 -14.21 -2.47 4.63
N ASP A 143 -15.45 -2.92 4.84
CA ASP A 143 -15.86 -4.30 4.58
C ASP A 143 -16.34 -4.49 3.14
N THR A 144 -16.10 -5.69 2.62
CA THR A 144 -16.56 -6.10 1.29
C THR A 144 -18.09 -6.21 1.28
N SER A 145 -18.77 -5.64 0.28
CA SER A 145 -20.22 -5.79 0.12
C SER A 145 -20.57 -7.11 -0.56
N GLU A 146 -21.83 -7.61 -0.39
CA GLU A 146 -22.31 -8.83 -1.06
C GLU A 146 -22.23 -8.73 -2.61
N ALA A 147 -22.36 -7.50 -3.17
CA ALA A 147 -22.20 -7.28 -4.61
C ALA A 147 -20.74 -7.45 -5.06
N ASP A 148 -19.77 -7.23 -4.17
CA ASP A 148 -18.36 -7.33 -4.46
C ASP A 148 -17.91 -8.79 -4.62
N GLU A 149 -18.52 -9.74 -3.93
CA GLU A 149 -18.21 -11.16 -4.09
C GLU A 149 -18.47 -11.67 -5.51
N THR A 150 -19.51 -11.15 -6.17
CA THR A 150 -19.89 -11.57 -7.53
C THR A 150 -18.95 -10.98 -8.59
N VAL A 151 -18.43 -9.76 -8.38
CA VAL A 151 -17.49 -9.07 -9.30
C VAL A 151 -16.06 -9.61 -9.16
N SER A 152 -15.69 -10.12 -7.97
CA SER A 152 -14.36 -10.62 -7.62
C SER A 152 -13.81 -11.65 -8.61
N TYR A 153 -14.62 -12.62 -9.00
CA TYR A 153 -14.15 -13.74 -9.81
C TYR A 153 -13.87 -13.42 -11.28
N THR A 154 -14.48 -12.36 -11.83
CA THR A 154 -14.36 -12.05 -13.26
C THR A 154 -13.29 -11.04 -13.59
N HIS A 155 -13.03 -10.05 -12.72
CA HIS A 155 -12.13 -8.93 -13.02
C HIS A 155 -10.71 -9.10 -12.45
N LEU A 156 -10.53 -9.75 -11.29
CA LEU A 156 -9.20 -10.06 -10.76
C LEU A 156 -8.42 -11.01 -11.68
N ARG A 157 -9.09 -11.99 -12.31
CA ARG A 157 -8.45 -12.85 -13.31
C ARG A 157 -7.94 -12.10 -14.54
N ALA A 158 -8.59 -11.03 -14.95
CA ALA A 158 -8.17 -10.24 -16.12
C ALA A 158 -6.92 -9.38 -15.82
N HIS A 159 -6.73 -8.95 -14.56
CA HIS A 159 -5.55 -8.19 -14.15
C HIS A 159 -4.33 -9.04 -13.81
N GLU A 160 -4.52 -10.26 -13.33
CA GLU A 160 -3.42 -11.21 -13.09
C GLU A 160 -2.80 -11.76 -14.37
N THR A 161 -3.59 -11.94 -15.43
CA THR A 161 -3.10 -12.46 -16.72
C THR A 161 -2.39 -11.43 -17.58
N GLY A 162 -2.53 -10.13 -17.31
CA GLY A 162 -1.90 -9.04 -18.07
C GLY A 162 -0.46 -8.71 -17.63
N ARG A 163 0.06 -9.30 -16.55
CA ARG A 163 1.41 -9.02 -16.01
C ARG A 163 2.42 -10.17 -16.12
N ASN A 164 2.03 -11.29 -16.71
CA ASN A 164 2.90 -12.46 -16.92
C ASN A 164 3.26 -12.69 -18.40
N LEU A 165 3.38 -11.63 -19.17
CA LEU A 165 4.00 -11.67 -20.50
C LEU A 165 5.18 -10.72 -20.57
#